data_4368ae77db17d513331f573e592d8d07
#
_entry.id   4368ae77db17d513331f573e592d8d07
#
_cell.length_a   1.000
_cell.length_b   1.000
_cell.length_c   1.000
_cell.angle_alpha   90.00
_cell.angle_beta   90.00
_cell.angle_gamma   90.00
#
_symmetry.space_group_name_H-M   'P 1'
#
loop_
_entity.id
_entity.type
_entity.pdbx_description
1 polymer ?
#
loop_
_entity_poly.entity_id
_entity_poly.type
_entity_poly.pdbx_seq_one_letter_code
_entity_poly.pdbx_strand_id
1 'polypeptide(L)'
;METLSSKRNKVIKDLSITVVRNTAKVDMLQSKVTDLFITIDSLQSIHGFKKFLFVYFLPPAISKYWILYNYNMRLVNEYMKQYQSFMRRNDKYITWVNKLLEGTKNV
;
A
#
# COMPACT_ATOMS: atom_id res chain seq x y z
N MET A 1 -32.70 1.67 27.18
CA MET A 1 -31.59 0.69 27.41
C MET A 1 -31.17 0.07 26.11
N GLU A 2 -29.89 0.11 25.84
CA GLU A 2 -29.34 -0.60 24.69
C GLU A 2 -29.28 -2.08 24.99
N THR A 3 -29.80 -2.90 24.09
CA THR A 3 -29.71 -4.35 24.18
C THR A 3 -28.31 -4.79 23.77
N LEU A 4 -27.92 -6.02 24.10
CA LEU A 4 -26.68 -6.63 23.62
C LEU A 4 -26.61 -6.67 22.11
N SER A 5 -27.72 -6.92 21.42
CA SER A 5 -27.88 -6.92 19.98
C SER A 5 -27.59 -5.53 19.39
N SER A 6 -28.08 -4.47 20.02
CA SER A 6 -27.84 -3.09 19.61
C SER A 6 -26.37 -2.70 19.74
N LYS A 7 -25.73 -3.04 20.85
CA LYS A 7 -24.29 -2.82 21.07
C LYS A 7 -23.43 -3.57 20.05
N ARG A 8 -23.79 -4.81 19.77
CA ARG A 8 -23.11 -5.65 18.77
C ARG A 8 -23.20 -5.03 17.37
N ASN A 9 -24.40 -4.57 16.99
CA ASN A 9 -24.63 -3.92 15.70
C ASN A 9 -23.83 -2.62 15.55
N LYS A 10 -23.72 -1.86 16.63
CA LYS A 10 -22.90 -0.64 16.66
C LYS A 10 -21.41 -0.95 16.43
N VAL A 11 -20.87 -1.98 17.08
CA VAL A 11 -19.50 -2.43 16.92
C VAL A 11 -19.26 -2.91 15.49
N ILE A 12 -20.17 -3.69 14.93
CA ILE A 12 -20.08 -4.16 13.53
C ILE A 12 -20.04 -2.97 12.56
N LYS A 13 -20.89 -2.00 12.77
CA LYS A 13 -20.94 -0.79 11.95
C LYS A 13 -19.62 -0.01 12.02
N ASP A 14 -19.09 0.20 13.21
CA ASP A 14 -17.83 0.89 13.43
C ASP A 14 -16.65 0.15 12.77
N LEU A 15 -16.61 -1.17 12.89
CA LEU A 15 -15.60 -2.01 12.24
C LEU A 15 -15.71 -1.96 10.72
N SER A 16 -16.93 -1.96 10.19
CA SER A 16 -17.16 -1.84 8.74
C SER A 16 -16.65 -0.51 8.20
N ILE A 17 -16.89 0.58 8.91
CA ILE A 17 -16.37 1.91 8.54
C ILE A 17 -14.83 1.89 8.55
N THR A 18 -14.22 1.28 9.57
CA THR A 18 -12.77 1.16 9.67
C THR A 18 -12.19 0.35 8.51
N VAL A 19 -12.83 -0.74 8.14
CA VAL A 19 -12.44 -1.57 6.99
C VAL A 19 -12.49 -0.75 5.69
N VAL A 20 -13.56 -0.01 5.47
CA VAL A 20 -13.71 0.84 4.27
C VAL A 20 -12.60 1.90 4.21
N ARG A 21 -12.32 2.55 5.32
CA ARG A 21 -11.24 3.55 5.40
C ARG A 21 -9.86 2.94 5.11
N ASN A 22 -9.58 1.78 5.70
CA ASN A 22 -8.31 1.09 5.49
C ASN A 22 -8.16 0.61 4.05
N THR A 23 -9.25 0.12 3.46
CA THR A 23 -9.28 -0.29 2.05
C THR A 23 -8.97 0.89 1.13
N ALA A 24 -9.55 2.06 1.40
CA ALA A 24 -9.27 3.27 0.65
C ALA A 24 -7.78 3.68 0.75
N LYS A 25 -7.19 3.57 1.94
CA LYS A 25 -5.75 3.83 2.15
C LYS A 25 -4.88 2.84 1.41
N VAL A 26 -5.25 1.56 1.44
CA VAL A 26 -4.54 0.49 0.71
C VAL A 26 -4.55 0.77 -0.79
N ASP A 27 -5.70 1.14 -1.34
CA ASP A 27 -5.83 1.47 -2.76
C ASP A 27 -4.96 2.67 -3.15
N MET A 28 -4.95 3.69 -2.31
CA MET A 28 -4.10 4.87 -2.51
C MET A 28 -2.62 4.51 -2.49
N LEU A 29 -2.19 3.68 -1.53
CA LEU A 29 -0.81 3.23 -1.41
C LEU A 29 -0.40 2.35 -2.59
N GLN A 30 -1.29 1.47 -3.04
CA GLN A 30 -1.08 0.63 -4.21
C GLN A 30 -0.88 1.47 -5.46
N SER A 31 -1.69 2.51 -5.63
CA SER A 31 -1.56 3.44 -6.74
C SER A 31 -0.21 4.16 -6.73
N LYS A 32 0.23 4.63 -5.57
CA LYS A 32 1.54 5.28 -5.40
C LYS A 32 2.70 4.33 -5.71
N VAL A 33 2.61 3.09 -5.23
CA VAL A 33 3.61 2.05 -5.49
C VAL A 33 3.69 1.76 -7.00
N THR A 34 2.55 1.65 -7.67
CA THR A 34 2.47 1.43 -9.12
C THR A 34 3.12 2.58 -9.88
N ASP A 35 2.82 3.82 -9.52
CA ASP A 35 3.41 5.01 -10.14
C ASP A 35 4.93 5.05 -9.96
N LEU A 36 5.42 4.68 -8.78
CA LEU A 36 6.84 4.61 -8.50
C LEU A 36 7.53 3.51 -9.31
N PHE A 37 6.90 2.35 -9.47
CA PHE A 37 7.41 1.28 -10.32
C PHE A 37 7.51 1.71 -11.78
N ILE A 38 6.50 2.41 -12.28
CA ILE A 38 6.53 2.96 -13.65
C ILE A 38 7.69 3.93 -13.81
N THR A 39 7.91 4.80 -12.82
CA THR A 39 9.03 5.74 -12.81
C THR A 39 10.37 5.00 -12.81
N ILE A 40 10.51 3.97 -11.99
CA ILE A 40 11.72 3.14 -11.91
C ILE A 40 11.98 2.44 -13.25
N ASP A 41 10.94 1.86 -13.85
CA ASP A 41 11.06 1.20 -15.15
C ASP A 41 11.51 2.17 -16.23
N SER A 42 10.97 3.40 -16.21
CA SER A 42 11.40 4.46 -17.12
C SER A 42 12.87 4.80 -16.93
N LEU A 43 13.32 4.93 -15.68
CA LEU A 43 14.72 5.20 -15.35
C LEU A 43 15.63 4.04 -15.78
N GLN A 44 15.20 2.79 -15.53
CA GLN A 44 15.94 1.60 -15.96
C GLN A 44 16.03 1.50 -17.47
N SER A 45 14.97 1.83 -18.19
CA SER A 45 14.94 1.84 -19.64
C SER A 45 15.95 2.84 -20.20
N ILE A 46 15.99 4.04 -19.65
CA ILE A 46 16.99 5.06 -20.01
C ILE A 46 18.38 4.55 -19.69
N HIS A 47 18.61 3.98 -18.53
CA HIS A 47 19.89 3.42 -18.11
C HIS A 47 20.27 2.20 -18.94
N GLY A 48 19.33 1.32 -19.25
CA GLY A 48 19.59 0.12 -20.05
C GLY A 48 20.17 0.43 -21.41
N PHE A 49 19.64 1.47 -22.07
CA PHE A 49 20.12 1.88 -23.40
C PHE A 49 21.34 2.80 -23.31
N LYS A 50 21.33 3.76 -22.39
CA LYS A 50 22.39 4.78 -22.29
C LYS A 50 23.45 4.49 -21.22
N LYS A 51 23.26 3.44 -20.42
CA LYS A 51 24.19 3.06 -19.36
C LYS A 51 25.62 2.93 -19.85
N PHE A 52 25.80 2.29 -20.98
CA PHE A 52 27.11 2.09 -21.59
C PHE A 52 27.74 3.42 -21.99
N LEU A 53 26.98 4.31 -22.62
CA LEU A 53 27.44 5.62 -23.06
C LEU A 53 27.69 6.56 -21.87
N PHE A 54 26.78 6.61 -20.90
CA PHE A 54 26.91 7.50 -19.75
C PHE A 54 28.03 7.11 -18.80
N VAL A 55 28.29 5.81 -18.62
CA VAL A 55 29.40 5.34 -17.77
C VAL A 55 30.73 5.83 -18.31
N TYR A 56 30.88 5.90 -19.62
CA TYR A 56 32.16 6.28 -20.25
C TYR A 56 32.28 7.78 -20.52
N PHE A 57 31.16 8.47 -20.80
CA PHE A 57 31.22 9.84 -21.33
C PHE A 57 30.65 10.91 -20.38
N LEU A 58 29.74 10.58 -19.46
CA LEU A 58 29.07 11.57 -18.60
C LEU A 58 28.85 11.07 -17.16
N PRO A 59 29.92 10.88 -16.38
CA PRO A 59 29.81 10.41 -14.99
C PRO A 59 28.84 11.20 -14.10
N PRO A 60 28.78 12.56 -14.15
CA PRO A 60 27.85 13.31 -13.29
C PRO A 60 26.38 13.04 -13.59
N ALA A 61 26.01 12.81 -14.85
CA ALA A 61 24.65 12.49 -15.24
C ALA A 61 24.22 11.12 -14.69
N ILE A 62 25.11 10.15 -14.73
CA ILE A 62 24.88 8.81 -14.15
C ILE A 62 24.61 8.92 -12.66
N SER A 63 25.43 9.69 -11.95
CA SER A 63 25.29 9.93 -10.52
C SER A 63 23.89 10.42 -10.18
N LYS A 64 23.36 11.39 -10.95
CA LYS A 64 22.01 11.91 -10.78
C LYS A 64 20.94 10.81 -10.97
N TYR A 65 21.06 10.02 -12.03
CA TYR A 65 20.10 8.94 -12.30
C TYR A 65 20.16 7.86 -11.23
N TRP A 66 21.34 7.48 -10.77
CA TRP A 66 21.48 6.51 -9.69
C TRP A 66 20.89 7.00 -8.38
N ILE A 67 21.08 8.27 -8.04
CA ILE A 67 20.51 8.88 -6.85
C ILE A 67 18.97 8.85 -6.95
N LEU A 68 18.41 9.24 -8.08
CA LEU A 68 16.97 9.19 -8.32
C LEU A 68 16.40 7.77 -8.26
N TYR A 69 17.10 6.83 -8.89
CA TYR A 69 16.71 5.42 -8.87
C TYR A 69 16.69 4.87 -7.45
N ASN A 70 17.77 5.09 -6.69
CA ASN A 70 17.87 4.63 -5.31
C ASN A 70 16.82 5.28 -4.41
N TYR A 71 16.57 6.57 -4.61
CA TYR A 71 15.54 7.31 -3.87
C TYR A 71 14.15 6.72 -4.14
N ASN A 72 13.82 6.49 -5.40
CA ASN A 72 12.53 5.92 -5.78
C ASN A 72 12.38 4.48 -5.28
N MET A 73 13.44 3.67 -5.34
CA MET A 73 13.42 2.32 -4.78
C MET A 73 13.18 2.32 -3.28
N ARG A 74 13.79 3.26 -2.57
CA ARG A 74 13.58 3.43 -1.12
C ARG A 74 12.12 3.78 -0.83
N LEU A 75 11.54 4.70 -1.59
CA LEU A 75 10.13 5.08 -1.47
C LEU A 75 9.21 3.90 -1.75
N VAL A 76 9.47 3.14 -2.79
CA VAL A 76 8.69 1.92 -3.12
C VAL A 76 8.73 0.95 -1.94
N ASN A 77 9.90 0.69 -1.38
CA ASN A 77 10.04 -0.22 -0.25
C ASN A 77 9.27 0.27 0.98
N GLU A 78 9.31 1.55 1.28
CA GLU A 78 8.55 2.14 2.39
C GLU A 78 7.05 2.01 2.16
N TYR A 79 6.57 2.37 0.97
CA TYR A 79 5.15 2.26 0.64
C TYR A 79 4.68 0.81 0.62
N MET A 80 5.51 -0.11 0.15
CA MET A 80 5.19 -1.54 0.18
C MET A 80 5.04 -2.06 1.61
N LYS A 81 5.90 -1.63 2.52
CA LYS A 81 5.78 -1.97 3.94
C LYS A 81 4.48 -1.45 4.55
N GLN A 82 4.14 -0.19 4.25
CA GLN A 82 2.89 0.42 4.70
C GLN A 82 1.68 -0.31 4.11
N TYR A 83 1.73 -0.62 2.83
CA TYR A 83 0.68 -1.37 2.13
C TYR A 83 0.43 -2.73 2.80
N GLN A 84 1.48 -3.49 3.04
CA GLN A 84 1.39 -4.80 3.70
C GLN A 84 0.84 -4.69 5.12
N SER A 85 1.28 -3.67 5.87
CA SER A 85 0.79 -3.41 7.22
C SER A 85 -0.72 -3.12 7.22
N PHE A 86 -1.19 -2.26 6.31
CA PHE A 86 -2.61 -1.95 6.17
C PHE A 86 -3.42 -3.15 5.72
N MET A 87 -2.90 -3.96 4.82
CA MET A 87 -3.55 -5.19 4.37
C MET A 87 -3.76 -6.17 5.53
N ARG A 88 -2.73 -6.38 6.34
CA ARG A 88 -2.84 -7.25 7.53
C ARG A 88 -3.89 -6.75 8.51
N ARG A 89 -3.91 -5.45 8.78
CA ARG A 89 -4.91 -4.84 9.66
C ARG A 89 -6.31 -5.01 9.09
N ASN A 90 -6.45 -4.76 7.80
CA ASN A 90 -7.73 -4.88 7.11
C ASN A 90 -8.26 -6.32 7.18
N ASP A 91 -7.42 -7.31 6.98
CA ASP A 91 -7.77 -8.73 7.07
C ASP A 91 -8.26 -9.08 8.50
N LYS A 92 -7.59 -8.57 9.52
CA LYS A 92 -8.02 -8.73 10.91
C LYS A 92 -9.42 -8.16 11.15
N TYR A 93 -9.66 -6.95 10.65
CA TYR A 93 -10.98 -6.31 10.81
C TYR A 93 -12.06 -7.07 10.05
N ILE A 94 -11.79 -7.55 8.85
CA ILE A 94 -12.73 -8.37 8.07
C ILE A 94 -13.07 -9.66 8.83
N THR A 95 -12.07 -10.34 9.37
CA THR A 95 -12.28 -11.56 10.17
C THR A 95 -13.15 -11.26 11.39
N TRP A 96 -12.89 -10.16 12.08
CA TRP A 96 -13.68 -9.75 13.23
C TRP A 96 -15.15 -9.45 12.87
N VAL A 97 -15.35 -8.69 11.80
CA VAL A 97 -16.69 -8.37 11.30
C VAL A 97 -17.45 -9.65 10.95
N ASN A 98 -16.81 -10.59 10.26
CA ASN A 98 -17.41 -11.87 9.90
C ASN A 98 -17.79 -12.69 11.13
N LYS A 99 -16.94 -12.74 12.13
CA LYS A 99 -17.25 -13.42 13.40
C LYS A 99 -18.46 -12.82 14.11
N LEU A 100 -18.53 -11.48 14.14
CA LEU A 100 -19.66 -10.77 14.76
C LEU A 100 -20.97 -11.02 13.98
N LEU A 101 -20.89 -11.05 12.66
CA LEU A 101 -22.03 -11.34 11.81
C LEU A 101 -22.52 -12.79 11.99
N GLU A 102 -21.59 -13.76 12.07
CA GLU A 102 -21.93 -15.16 12.36
C GLU A 102 -22.60 -15.30 13.71
N GLY A 103 -22.06 -14.63 14.73
CA GLY A 103 -22.66 -14.60 16.06
C GLY A 103 -24.07 -13.99 16.05
N THR A 104 -24.31 -13.01 15.20
CA THR A 104 -25.63 -12.38 15.04
C THR A 104 -26.61 -13.33 14.32
N LYS A 105 -26.16 -14.06 13.32
CA LYS A 105 -26.98 -15.01 12.58
C LYS A 105 -27.44 -16.21 13.43
N ASN A 106 -26.64 -16.62 14.39
CA ASN A 106 -26.92 -17.75 15.27
C ASN A 106 -27.82 -17.40 16.46
N VAL A 107 -28.21 -16.16 16.58
CA VAL A 107 -29.14 -15.69 17.59
C VAL A 107 -30.51 -15.46 16.99
#